data_40af4f36629f6a4ac9eb4f43087bffa3
#
_entry.id   40af4f36629f6a4ac9eb4f43087bffa3
#
_cell.length_a   1.000
_cell.length_b   1.000
_cell.length_c   1.000
_cell.angle_alpha   90.00
_cell.angle_beta   90.00
_cell.angle_gamma   90.00
#
_symmetry.space_group_name_H-M   'P 1'
#
loop_
_entity.id
_entity.type
_entity.pdbx_description
1 polymer ?
#
loop_
_entity_poly.entity_id
_entity_poly.type
_entity_poly.pdbx_seq_one_letter_code
_entity_poly.pdbx_strand_id
1 'polypeptide(L)'
;MMQSRTHNCNQLRIENVGEKVKLVGWMENVREVGGNLAFVVLRDFYGTTQVVVEDEADLKVIKGINKESTISVEGTVRERASKNSKQATGEIEVVPEKIEVLGRCRYNSLPFEINRSREADETQRLKYRYLDLRNPAVKKNIILRCQVIAALRQAMMAHDFLEITTPILTASSPEGARDYLVPARKHPGKFYALPQAPQQFKQLLMTSGFDRYFQIAPCVRDEDARGDRSPGEFYQLDMEMSFATQEDVFAICEDVLPPIFAKFGTYDIASQPPFRRIAYNDALAVYGSDKPDLRIDLTATDVTELFAENEFEALRGQTVKAVPITDCKLTRKQIDKLLGDCEVQSGTKSYWFKVDENGELAGGIGKFVAPIKAELTEKLGLKPDTLVIVCAGKLATKAVGVAIKTFGPACEGHMDKERYEFCWIVDFPMYEIGEESGELEFCHNPFSMPKGGMETMLAAERGELDPLSITADQYDLVCNGVELSSGAVRNHDPEIMIKAFELVRLGEDDVKAKFPAMYNAFCYGAPPHAGIAPGVDRMVMLLAGEDSIREIIPFPMNKNAQDIMMGAPSEVTQKQLDELHIAVTAHEDE
;
A
#
# COMPACT_ATOMS: atom_id res chain seq x y z
N MET A 1 14.17 -0.44 -35.84
CA MET A 1 13.77 0.99 -35.78
C MET A 1 12.32 1.12 -36.21
N MET A 2 11.55 1.98 -35.58
CA MET A 2 10.19 2.27 -36.03
C MET A 2 10.23 3.04 -37.36
N GLN A 3 9.37 2.69 -38.32
CA GLN A 3 9.29 3.42 -39.57
C GLN A 3 8.67 4.82 -39.43
N SER A 4 7.91 5.07 -38.37
CA SER A 4 7.18 6.32 -38.14
C SER A 4 8.05 7.47 -37.65
N ARG A 5 9.21 7.20 -37.06
CA ARG A 5 10.17 8.20 -36.53
C ARG A 5 11.60 7.67 -36.60
N THR A 6 12.57 8.57 -36.75
CA THR A 6 14.00 8.22 -36.70
C THR A 6 14.54 8.26 -35.28
N HIS A 7 14.09 9.23 -34.49
CA HIS A 7 14.54 9.49 -33.11
C HIS A 7 13.34 9.78 -32.22
N ASN A 8 13.50 9.58 -30.91
CA ASN A 8 12.56 10.09 -29.92
C ASN A 8 12.90 11.52 -29.47
N CYS A 9 11.96 12.19 -28.79
CA CYS A 9 12.11 13.59 -28.41
C CYS A 9 13.13 13.86 -27.28
N ASN A 10 13.87 12.85 -26.81
CA ASN A 10 14.94 13.01 -25.83
C ASN A 10 16.31 12.48 -26.31
N GLN A 11 16.39 12.04 -27.56
CA GLN A 11 17.56 11.29 -28.03
C GLN A 11 18.62 12.17 -28.67
N LEU A 12 18.21 13.31 -29.26
CA LEU A 12 19.11 14.20 -30.01
C LEU A 12 20.05 14.96 -29.11
N ARG A 13 21.30 15.11 -29.56
CA ARG A 13 22.37 15.86 -28.89
C ARG A 13 23.12 16.74 -29.89
N ILE A 14 24.16 17.46 -29.44
CA ILE A 14 24.94 18.36 -30.26
C ILE A 14 25.64 17.64 -31.44
N GLU A 15 25.97 16.36 -31.24
CA GLU A 15 26.62 15.51 -32.28
C GLU A 15 25.70 15.23 -33.46
N ASN A 16 24.38 15.38 -33.27
CA ASN A 16 23.39 15.17 -34.34
C ASN A 16 23.16 16.41 -35.21
N VAL A 17 23.87 17.52 -34.99
CA VAL A 17 23.70 18.76 -35.78
C VAL A 17 24.00 18.49 -37.24
N GLY A 18 23.08 18.89 -38.13
CA GLY A 18 23.12 18.63 -39.56
C GLY A 18 22.41 17.34 -40.00
N GLU A 19 22.00 16.48 -39.08
CA GLU A 19 21.24 15.28 -39.41
C GLU A 19 19.78 15.61 -39.79
N LYS A 20 19.27 14.87 -40.78
CA LYS A 20 17.83 14.87 -41.08
C LYS A 20 17.12 13.87 -40.20
N VAL A 21 16.11 14.35 -39.48
CA VAL A 21 15.36 13.57 -38.48
C VAL A 21 13.87 13.66 -38.72
N LYS A 22 13.15 12.62 -38.24
CA LYS A 22 11.71 12.60 -38.15
C LYS A 22 11.32 12.36 -36.68
N LEU A 23 10.67 13.35 -36.07
CA LEU A 23 10.14 13.29 -34.71
C LEU A 23 8.62 13.24 -34.75
N VAL A 24 8.01 12.57 -33.76
CA VAL A 24 6.56 12.45 -33.62
C VAL A 24 6.21 12.66 -32.14
N GLY A 25 5.22 13.49 -31.86
CA GLY A 25 4.83 13.76 -30.49
C GLY A 25 3.63 14.71 -30.35
N TRP A 26 3.37 15.08 -29.12
CA TRP A 26 2.37 16.09 -28.76
C TRP A 26 2.99 17.49 -28.77
N MET A 27 2.27 18.45 -29.33
CA MET A 27 2.61 19.87 -29.26
C MET A 27 2.26 20.41 -27.86
N GLU A 28 3.23 20.33 -26.94
CA GLU A 28 3.03 20.69 -25.54
C GLU A 28 2.85 22.18 -25.35
N ASN A 29 3.69 22.97 -26.02
CA ASN A 29 3.65 24.43 -25.93
C ASN A 29 4.10 25.08 -27.23
N VAL A 30 3.56 26.25 -27.50
CA VAL A 30 3.95 27.12 -28.62
C VAL A 30 4.22 28.52 -28.08
N ARG A 31 5.39 29.06 -28.40
CA ARG A 31 5.75 30.46 -28.08
C ARG A 31 6.05 31.21 -29.37
N GLU A 32 5.21 32.15 -29.72
CA GLU A 32 5.44 33.09 -30.81
C GLU A 32 6.37 34.22 -30.35
N VAL A 33 7.34 34.61 -31.19
CA VAL A 33 8.36 35.61 -30.87
C VAL A 33 8.41 36.68 -31.98
N GLY A 34 7.25 37.25 -32.33
CA GLY A 34 7.14 38.27 -33.36
C GLY A 34 7.53 37.84 -34.78
N GLY A 35 7.02 38.50 -35.78
CA GLY A 35 7.29 38.15 -37.17
C GLY A 35 6.82 36.73 -37.53
N ASN A 36 7.63 36.02 -38.28
CA ASN A 36 7.35 34.65 -38.75
C ASN A 36 8.12 33.59 -37.94
N LEU A 37 8.27 33.75 -36.59
CA LEU A 37 9.03 32.86 -35.77
C LEU A 37 8.19 32.29 -34.62
N ALA A 38 8.15 30.96 -34.48
CA ALA A 38 7.58 30.28 -33.32
C ALA A 38 8.48 29.15 -32.83
N PHE A 39 8.49 28.94 -31.51
CA PHE A 39 9.12 27.81 -30.87
C PHE A 39 8.05 26.85 -30.39
N VAL A 40 8.12 25.61 -30.84
CA VAL A 40 7.22 24.51 -30.47
C VAL A 40 7.98 23.54 -29.59
N VAL A 41 7.44 23.23 -28.42
CA VAL A 41 7.92 22.12 -27.60
C VAL A 41 7.18 20.87 -28.04
N LEU A 42 7.88 19.94 -28.67
CA LEU A 42 7.38 18.64 -29.06
C LEU A 42 7.72 17.63 -27.97
N ARG A 43 6.74 16.93 -27.44
CA ARG A 43 6.88 15.96 -26.36
C ARG A 43 6.44 14.57 -26.81
N ASP A 44 7.23 13.55 -26.45
CA ASP A 44 6.81 12.16 -26.54
C ASP A 44 6.94 11.44 -25.17
N PHE A 45 6.95 10.12 -25.16
CA PHE A 45 7.15 9.33 -23.94
C PHE A 45 8.50 9.61 -23.25
N TYR A 46 9.54 9.85 -24.05
CA TYR A 46 10.94 9.91 -23.59
C TYR A 46 11.36 11.31 -23.13
N GLY A 47 10.72 12.36 -23.63
CA GLY A 47 11.06 13.73 -23.26
C GLY A 47 10.56 14.76 -24.28
N THR A 48 11.32 15.87 -24.39
CA THR A 48 10.95 17.02 -25.21
C THR A 48 12.09 17.45 -26.14
N THR A 49 11.74 17.96 -27.32
CA THR A 49 12.66 18.63 -28.26
C THR A 49 12.04 19.94 -28.72
N GLN A 50 12.84 20.98 -28.84
CA GLN A 50 12.39 22.25 -29.43
C GLN A 50 12.39 22.13 -30.95
N VAL A 51 11.30 22.58 -31.56
CA VAL A 51 11.17 22.76 -33.00
C VAL A 51 11.05 24.27 -33.25
N VAL A 52 11.85 24.78 -34.18
CA VAL A 52 11.84 26.21 -34.57
C VAL A 52 11.17 26.35 -35.90
N VAL A 53 10.03 27.00 -35.93
CA VAL A 53 9.20 27.20 -37.11
C VAL A 53 9.43 28.61 -37.63
N GLU A 54 10.05 28.73 -38.81
CA GLU A 54 10.41 29.99 -39.47
C GLU A 54 9.66 30.17 -40.80
N ASP A 55 9.10 29.09 -41.35
CA ASP A 55 8.32 29.12 -42.61
C ASP A 55 6.85 29.54 -42.34
N GLU A 56 6.29 30.38 -43.21
CA GLU A 56 4.93 30.93 -43.06
C GLU A 56 3.84 29.83 -43.19
N ALA A 57 4.05 28.83 -44.07
CA ALA A 57 3.10 27.75 -44.27
C ALA A 57 3.04 26.85 -43.03
N ASP A 58 4.22 26.49 -42.47
CA ASP A 58 4.31 25.70 -41.23
C ASP A 58 3.77 26.46 -40.03
N LEU A 59 4.01 27.79 -39.93
CA LEU A 59 3.41 28.65 -38.90
C LEU A 59 1.90 28.64 -38.98
N LYS A 60 1.32 28.68 -40.16
CA LYS A 60 -0.13 28.61 -40.34
C LYS A 60 -0.69 27.26 -39.88
N VAL A 61 0.03 26.14 -40.08
CA VAL A 61 -0.34 24.83 -39.57
C VAL A 61 -0.35 24.84 -38.06
N ILE A 62 0.73 25.30 -37.41
CA ILE A 62 0.87 25.33 -35.96
C ILE A 62 -0.17 26.24 -35.30
N LYS A 63 -0.44 27.43 -35.87
CA LYS A 63 -1.47 28.36 -35.37
C LYS A 63 -2.89 27.85 -35.58
N GLY A 64 -3.09 26.92 -36.51
CA GLY A 64 -4.39 26.31 -36.85
C GLY A 64 -4.79 25.13 -35.97
N ILE A 65 -3.96 24.76 -34.98
CA ILE A 65 -4.19 23.63 -34.08
C ILE A 65 -3.99 23.99 -32.62
N ASN A 66 -4.69 23.31 -31.74
CA ASN A 66 -4.59 23.53 -30.30
C ASN A 66 -3.41 22.77 -29.68
N LYS A 67 -2.96 23.22 -28.51
CA LYS A 67 -2.04 22.48 -27.64
C LYS A 67 -2.51 21.03 -27.49
N GLU A 68 -1.57 20.13 -27.26
CA GLU A 68 -1.81 18.68 -27.17
C GLU A 68 -2.31 18.01 -28.47
N SER A 69 -2.29 18.71 -29.62
CA SER A 69 -2.36 18.06 -30.92
C SER A 69 -1.10 17.22 -31.17
N THR A 70 -1.24 16.06 -31.82
CA THR A 70 -0.09 15.25 -32.23
C THR A 70 0.37 15.64 -33.63
N ILE A 71 1.68 15.82 -33.78
CA ILE A 71 2.30 16.21 -35.03
C ILE A 71 3.51 15.33 -35.36
N SER A 72 3.82 15.22 -36.63
CA SER A 72 5.07 14.70 -37.16
C SER A 72 5.89 15.86 -37.71
N VAL A 73 7.17 15.88 -37.40
CA VAL A 73 8.12 16.92 -37.85
C VAL A 73 9.27 16.22 -38.52
N GLU A 74 9.42 16.44 -39.82
CA GLU A 74 10.62 16.07 -40.60
C GLU A 74 11.46 17.34 -40.80
N GLY A 75 12.73 17.29 -40.42
CA GLY A 75 13.58 18.47 -40.48
C GLY A 75 15.04 18.19 -40.14
N THR A 76 15.84 19.26 -40.07
CA THR A 76 17.28 19.19 -39.82
C THR A 76 17.59 19.66 -38.43
N VAL A 77 18.46 18.93 -37.71
CA VAL A 77 18.94 19.31 -36.36
C VAL A 77 19.89 20.49 -36.46
N ARG A 78 19.68 21.52 -35.67
CA ARG A 78 20.49 22.72 -35.60
C ARG A 78 20.90 22.97 -34.12
N GLU A 79 22.05 23.59 -33.91
CA GLU A 79 22.47 24.09 -32.62
C GLU A 79 21.59 25.27 -32.20
N ARG A 80 21.14 25.30 -30.92
CA ARG A 80 20.34 26.40 -30.38
C ARG A 80 21.17 27.64 -30.16
N ALA A 81 20.66 28.77 -30.59
CA ALA A 81 21.27 30.06 -30.26
C ALA A 81 21.26 30.39 -28.75
N SER A 82 20.22 29.92 -28.02
CA SER A 82 20.15 30.04 -26.57
C SER A 82 19.99 28.66 -25.96
N LYS A 83 21.07 28.13 -25.40
CA LYS A 83 21.12 26.79 -24.79
C LYS A 83 20.33 26.75 -23.47
N ASN A 84 19.71 25.61 -23.20
CA ASN A 84 18.97 25.34 -21.96
C ASN A 84 19.54 24.11 -21.25
N SER A 85 20.40 24.33 -20.25
CA SER A 85 21.04 23.25 -19.47
C SER A 85 20.08 22.39 -18.64
N LYS A 86 18.81 22.80 -18.49
CA LYS A 86 17.82 22.04 -17.75
C LYS A 86 17.14 20.95 -18.58
N GLN A 87 17.40 20.89 -19.89
CA GLN A 87 16.84 19.88 -20.79
C GLN A 87 17.97 19.10 -21.44
N ALA A 88 17.83 17.79 -21.55
CA ALA A 88 18.84 16.93 -22.18
C ALA A 88 19.06 17.27 -23.69
N THR A 89 18.03 17.75 -24.37
CA THR A 89 18.06 18.24 -25.76
C THR A 89 18.24 19.77 -25.83
N GLY A 90 18.65 20.41 -24.74
CA GLY A 90 18.65 21.88 -24.62
C GLY A 90 19.74 22.60 -25.42
N GLU A 91 20.67 21.87 -26.05
CA GLU A 91 21.69 22.43 -26.92
C GLU A 91 21.29 22.44 -28.40
N ILE A 92 20.23 21.69 -28.76
CA ILE A 92 19.77 21.55 -30.15
C ILE A 92 18.30 21.94 -30.30
N GLU A 93 17.95 22.20 -31.54
CA GLU A 93 16.58 22.40 -32.01
C GLU A 93 16.42 21.76 -33.39
N VAL A 94 15.18 21.48 -33.81
CA VAL A 94 14.89 20.95 -35.13
C VAL A 94 14.23 22.06 -35.94
N VAL A 95 14.80 22.34 -37.14
CA VAL A 95 14.19 23.21 -38.15
C VAL A 95 13.37 22.34 -39.08
N PRO A 96 12.04 22.49 -39.11
CA PRO A 96 11.19 21.64 -39.94
C PRO A 96 11.37 21.91 -41.43
N GLU A 97 11.31 20.87 -42.22
CA GLU A 97 11.13 20.89 -43.69
C GLU A 97 9.67 20.50 -44.02
N LYS A 98 9.03 19.76 -43.10
CA LYS A 98 7.63 19.36 -43.21
C LYS A 98 7.01 19.14 -41.83
N ILE A 99 5.83 19.71 -41.61
CA ILE A 99 4.98 19.46 -40.45
C ILE A 99 3.68 18.80 -40.91
N GLU A 100 3.32 17.67 -40.32
CA GLU A 100 2.08 16.96 -40.58
C GLU A 100 1.28 16.79 -39.28
N VAL A 101 0.00 17.16 -39.32
CA VAL A 101 -0.92 16.99 -38.19
C VAL A 101 -1.47 15.58 -38.20
N LEU A 102 -1.12 14.77 -37.19
CA LEU A 102 -1.56 13.39 -37.05
C LEU A 102 -2.90 13.28 -36.28
N GLY A 103 -3.08 14.12 -35.27
CA GLY A 103 -4.30 14.14 -34.48
C GLY A 103 -4.56 15.52 -33.88
N ARG A 104 -5.69 16.11 -34.22
CA ARG A 104 -6.06 17.46 -33.73
C ARG A 104 -6.69 17.38 -32.35
N CYS A 105 -6.17 18.16 -31.40
CA CYS A 105 -6.91 18.49 -30.18
C CYS A 105 -8.07 19.44 -30.55
N ARG A 106 -9.30 19.02 -30.30
CA ARG A 106 -10.50 19.79 -30.65
C ARG A 106 -10.87 20.85 -29.62
N TYR A 107 -10.27 20.81 -28.44
CA TYR A 107 -10.56 21.68 -27.31
C TYR A 107 -9.56 22.82 -27.23
N ASN A 108 -10.06 24.05 -27.06
CA ASN A 108 -9.24 25.25 -26.94
C ASN A 108 -8.60 25.39 -25.56
N SER A 109 -9.16 24.71 -24.56
CA SER A 109 -8.66 24.69 -23.18
C SER A 109 -8.61 23.25 -22.68
N LEU A 110 -7.58 22.95 -21.88
CA LEU A 110 -7.45 21.67 -21.19
C LEU A 110 -8.15 21.74 -19.82
N PRO A 111 -8.60 20.61 -19.26
CA PRO A 111 -9.20 20.59 -17.93
C PRO A 111 -8.22 21.01 -16.83
N PHE A 112 -6.92 20.85 -17.07
CA PHE A 112 -5.79 21.31 -16.25
C PHE A 112 -4.53 21.39 -17.11
N GLU A 113 -3.56 22.18 -16.67
CA GLU A 113 -2.23 22.20 -17.29
C GLU A 113 -1.50 20.88 -17.02
N ILE A 114 -1.04 20.19 -18.06
CA ILE A 114 -0.47 18.83 -17.99
C ILE A 114 0.63 18.73 -16.92
N ASN A 115 1.62 19.64 -16.95
CA ASN A 115 2.77 19.61 -16.04
C ASN A 115 2.42 20.04 -14.59
N ARG A 116 1.18 20.48 -14.34
CA ARG A 116 0.64 20.86 -13.04
C ARG A 116 -0.61 20.05 -12.66
N SER A 117 -0.86 18.94 -13.33
CA SER A 117 -2.06 18.12 -13.09
C SER A 117 -2.21 17.65 -11.65
N ARG A 118 -1.10 17.47 -10.91
CA ARG A 118 -1.12 17.11 -9.49
C ARG A 118 -1.71 18.19 -8.56
N GLU A 119 -1.83 19.44 -9.04
CA GLU A 119 -2.47 20.54 -8.31
C GLU A 119 -3.99 20.58 -8.55
N ALA A 120 -4.50 19.83 -9.52
CA ALA A 120 -5.92 19.76 -9.83
C ALA A 120 -6.65 18.83 -8.85
N ASP A 121 -7.97 18.99 -8.76
CA ASP A 121 -8.85 18.12 -7.98
C ASP A 121 -8.76 16.67 -8.45
N GLU A 122 -8.79 15.71 -7.50
CA GLU A 122 -8.66 14.28 -7.79
C GLU A 122 -9.72 13.79 -8.78
N THR A 123 -10.96 14.25 -8.64
CA THR A 123 -12.06 13.86 -9.54
C THR A 123 -11.78 14.27 -10.99
N GLN A 124 -11.22 15.47 -11.19
CA GLN A 124 -10.80 15.93 -12.52
C GLN A 124 -9.64 15.11 -13.07
N ARG A 125 -8.64 14.83 -12.25
CA ARG A 125 -7.49 14.01 -12.64
C ARG A 125 -7.93 12.60 -13.05
N LEU A 126 -8.83 11.95 -12.30
CA LEU A 126 -9.35 10.62 -12.60
C LEU A 126 -10.22 10.62 -13.85
N LYS A 127 -11.10 11.63 -14.04
CA LYS A 127 -11.93 11.78 -15.25
C LYS A 127 -11.10 11.91 -16.52
N TYR A 128 -10.00 12.63 -16.45
CA TYR A 128 -9.09 12.86 -17.58
C TYR A 128 -7.73 12.18 -17.35
N ARG A 129 -7.75 10.96 -16.78
CA ARG A 129 -6.52 10.25 -16.37
C ARG A 129 -5.51 10.08 -17.50
N TYR A 130 -5.95 9.90 -18.72
CA TYR A 130 -5.10 9.86 -19.91
C TYR A 130 -4.33 11.17 -20.20
N LEU A 131 -4.82 12.31 -19.71
CA LEU A 131 -4.08 13.59 -19.72
C LEU A 131 -3.14 13.69 -18.52
N ASP A 132 -3.61 13.33 -17.33
CA ASP A 132 -2.82 13.31 -16.11
C ASP A 132 -1.57 12.42 -16.24
N LEU A 133 -1.70 11.26 -16.89
CA LEU A 133 -0.58 10.36 -17.21
C LEU A 133 0.45 10.94 -18.22
N ARG A 134 0.17 12.07 -18.87
CA ARG A 134 1.17 12.79 -19.67
C ARG A 134 2.13 13.60 -18.81
N ASN A 135 1.73 13.95 -17.56
CA ASN A 135 2.60 14.64 -16.62
C ASN A 135 3.80 13.74 -16.27
N PRO A 136 5.06 14.20 -16.45
CA PRO A 136 6.25 13.41 -16.16
C PRO A 136 6.31 12.91 -14.71
N ALA A 137 5.82 13.70 -13.74
CA ALA A 137 5.82 13.34 -12.33
C ALA A 137 4.82 12.21 -12.00
N VAL A 138 3.68 12.14 -12.71
CA VAL A 138 2.72 11.03 -12.59
C VAL A 138 3.21 9.80 -13.34
N LYS A 139 3.68 10.00 -14.58
CA LYS A 139 4.21 8.94 -15.46
C LYS A 139 5.37 8.19 -14.82
N LYS A 140 6.28 8.89 -14.15
CA LYS A 140 7.44 8.32 -13.45
C LYS A 140 7.02 7.22 -12.48
N ASN A 141 5.91 7.39 -11.73
CA ASN A 141 5.42 6.40 -10.78
C ASN A 141 4.93 5.13 -11.46
N ILE A 142 4.27 5.27 -12.61
CA ILE A 142 3.81 4.11 -13.40
C ILE A 142 5.00 3.34 -14.01
N ILE A 143 6.01 4.06 -14.48
CA ILE A 143 7.25 3.46 -14.98
C ILE A 143 7.96 2.71 -13.85
N LEU A 144 8.08 3.33 -12.67
CA LEU A 144 8.63 2.70 -11.47
C LEU A 144 7.91 1.39 -11.15
N ARG A 145 6.56 1.41 -11.12
CA ARG A 145 5.75 0.22 -10.90
C ARG A 145 6.09 -0.91 -11.88
N CYS A 146 6.18 -0.60 -13.18
CA CYS A 146 6.55 -1.59 -14.19
C CYS A 146 7.95 -2.17 -13.96
N GLN A 147 8.91 -1.33 -13.58
CA GLN A 147 10.29 -1.75 -13.33
C GLN A 147 10.41 -2.60 -12.06
N VAL A 148 9.70 -2.24 -10.99
CA VAL A 148 9.64 -3.01 -9.74
C VAL A 148 9.05 -4.39 -9.99
N ILE A 149 7.91 -4.49 -10.69
CA ILE A 149 7.29 -5.78 -11.03
C ILE A 149 8.25 -6.66 -11.87
N ALA A 150 8.94 -6.08 -12.85
CA ALA A 150 9.91 -6.82 -13.65
C ALA A 150 11.08 -7.33 -12.78
N ALA A 151 11.58 -6.52 -11.85
CA ALA A 151 12.65 -6.91 -10.94
C ALA A 151 12.21 -8.00 -9.95
N LEU A 152 11.00 -7.89 -9.39
CA LEU A 152 10.41 -8.93 -8.53
C LEU A 152 10.34 -10.28 -9.26
N ARG A 153 9.83 -10.31 -10.49
CA ARG A 153 9.81 -11.54 -11.31
C ARG A 153 11.19 -12.15 -11.51
N GLN A 154 12.18 -11.32 -11.85
CA GLN A 154 13.56 -11.78 -12.04
C GLN A 154 14.15 -12.35 -10.75
N ALA A 155 13.93 -11.70 -9.62
CA ALA A 155 14.41 -12.16 -8.32
C ALA A 155 13.76 -13.50 -7.93
N MET A 156 12.43 -13.63 -8.06
CA MET A 156 11.75 -14.89 -7.75
C MET A 156 12.21 -16.04 -8.62
N MET A 157 12.36 -15.83 -9.93
CA MET A 157 12.88 -16.87 -10.84
C MET A 157 14.33 -17.25 -10.51
N ALA A 158 15.15 -16.32 -10.02
CA ALA A 158 16.51 -16.61 -9.57
C ALA A 158 16.56 -17.48 -8.31
N HIS A 159 15.47 -17.56 -7.56
CA HIS A 159 15.27 -18.44 -6.40
C HIS A 159 14.47 -19.71 -6.75
N ASP A 160 14.43 -20.10 -8.02
CA ASP A 160 13.76 -21.31 -8.54
C ASP A 160 12.23 -21.33 -8.37
N PHE A 161 11.59 -20.15 -8.22
CA PHE A 161 10.14 -20.07 -8.21
C PHE A 161 9.58 -20.10 -9.63
N LEU A 162 8.46 -20.80 -9.81
CA LEU A 162 7.69 -20.84 -11.05
C LEU A 162 6.52 -19.85 -10.98
N GLU A 163 6.40 -18.97 -12.00
CA GLU A 163 5.24 -18.09 -12.11
C GLU A 163 4.06 -18.88 -12.68
N ILE A 164 3.04 -19.16 -11.84
CA ILE A 164 1.85 -19.91 -12.22
C ILE A 164 0.62 -19.05 -12.00
N THR A 165 -0.18 -18.86 -13.05
CA THR A 165 -1.44 -18.11 -12.96
C THR A 165 -2.57 -18.96 -12.43
N THR A 166 -3.46 -18.34 -11.65
CA THR A 166 -4.63 -18.97 -11.04
C THR A 166 -5.93 -18.39 -11.61
N PRO A 167 -7.07 -19.08 -11.52
CA PRO A 167 -8.34 -18.60 -12.04
C PRO A 167 -8.81 -17.27 -11.46
N ILE A 168 -9.36 -16.40 -12.31
CA ILE A 168 -10.03 -15.15 -11.91
C ILE A 168 -11.50 -15.39 -11.57
N LEU A 169 -12.19 -16.30 -12.27
CA LEU A 169 -13.53 -16.72 -11.92
C LEU A 169 -13.44 -17.96 -11.03
N THR A 170 -13.81 -17.82 -9.77
CA THR A 170 -13.69 -18.88 -8.77
C THR A 170 -14.97 -19.00 -7.93
N ALA A 171 -14.94 -19.81 -6.90
CA ALA A 171 -15.98 -19.84 -5.88
C ALA A 171 -15.76 -18.76 -4.84
N SER A 172 -16.83 -18.32 -4.18
CA SER A 172 -16.76 -17.48 -2.98
C SER A 172 -15.86 -18.11 -1.93
N SER A 173 -15.01 -17.31 -1.30
CA SER A 173 -14.10 -17.74 -0.25
C SER A 173 -14.39 -16.99 1.04
N PRO A 174 -14.59 -17.65 2.18
CA PRO A 174 -14.89 -17.01 3.44
C PRO A 174 -13.63 -16.46 4.13
N GLU A 175 -12.75 -15.76 3.40
CA GLU A 175 -11.46 -15.24 3.89
C GLU A 175 -11.55 -13.83 4.52
N GLY A 176 -12.76 -13.37 4.88
CA GLY A 176 -12.96 -12.18 5.71
C GLY A 176 -13.39 -10.91 4.97
N ALA A 177 -13.00 -10.68 3.72
CA ALA A 177 -13.49 -9.56 2.92
C ALA A 177 -14.81 -9.92 2.20
N ARG A 178 -15.54 -8.89 1.73
CA ARG A 178 -16.71 -9.13 0.86
C ARG A 178 -16.25 -9.44 -0.56
N ASP A 179 -16.93 -10.43 -1.19
CA ASP A 179 -16.67 -10.84 -2.56
C ASP A 179 -17.36 -9.92 -3.57
N TYR A 180 -16.68 -9.66 -4.69
CA TYR A 180 -17.37 -9.25 -5.91
C TYR A 180 -17.93 -10.47 -6.62
N LEU A 181 -19.26 -10.52 -6.82
CA LEU A 181 -19.98 -11.65 -7.41
C LEU A 181 -20.26 -11.43 -8.89
N VAL A 182 -20.05 -12.48 -9.69
CA VAL A 182 -20.30 -12.48 -11.14
C VAL A 182 -21.38 -13.54 -11.44
N PRO A 183 -22.57 -13.17 -11.93
CA PRO A 183 -23.65 -14.12 -12.21
C PRO A 183 -23.28 -15.08 -13.36
N ALA A 184 -23.63 -16.35 -13.18
CA ALA A 184 -23.29 -17.42 -14.14
C ALA A 184 -24.44 -17.69 -15.12
N ARG A 185 -24.36 -17.20 -16.36
CA ARG A 185 -25.39 -17.39 -17.39
C ARG A 185 -25.74 -18.86 -17.67
N LYS A 186 -24.74 -19.76 -17.64
CA LYS A 186 -24.95 -21.21 -17.88
C LYS A 186 -25.51 -21.96 -16.67
N HIS A 187 -25.54 -21.33 -15.51
CA HIS A 187 -26.00 -21.93 -14.25
C HIS A 187 -26.89 -20.91 -13.53
N PRO A 188 -28.18 -20.78 -13.94
CA PRO A 188 -29.12 -19.83 -13.35
C PRO A 188 -29.16 -19.91 -11.82
N GLY A 189 -29.15 -18.75 -11.15
CA GLY A 189 -29.11 -18.65 -9.68
C GLY A 189 -27.78 -18.95 -9.02
N LYS A 190 -26.71 -19.21 -9.80
CA LYS A 190 -25.35 -19.38 -9.29
C LYS A 190 -24.44 -18.24 -9.72
N PHE A 191 -23.42 -17.99 -8.89
CA PHE A 191 -22.44 -16.93 -9.09
C PHE A 191 -21.02 -17.47 -9.02
N TYR A 192 -20.14 -16.88 -9.82
CA TYR A 192 -18.71 -16.90 -9.57
C TYR A 192 -18.37 -15.75 -8.62
N ALA A 193 -17.26 -15.84 -7.92
CA ALA A 193 -16.63 -14.74 -7.21
C ALA A 193 -15.33 -14.34 -7.90
N LEU A 194 -14.93 -13.06 -7.77
CA LEU A 194 -13.60 -12.63 -8.09
C LEU A 194 -12.65 -12.99 -6.93
N PRO A 195 -11.37 -13.33 -7.17
CA PRO A 195 -10.49 -13.86 -6.14
C PRO A 195 -10.06 -12.77 -5.15
N GLN A 196 -10.29 -12.97 -3.87
CA GLN A 196 -9.76 -12.10 -2.81
C GLN A 196 -8.24 -12.24 -2.69
N ALA A 197 -7.74 -13.45 -2.89
CA ALA A 197 -6.36 -13.89 -3.04
C ALA A 197 -6.36 -15.32 -3.61
N PRO A 198 -5.27 -15.80 -4.22
CA PRO A 198 -5.19 -17.18 -4.71
C PRO A 198 -4.89 -18.21 -3.62
N GLN A 199 -5.34 -17.98 -2.37
CA GLN A 199 -4.96 -18.74 -1.18
C GLN A 199 -5.18 -20.24 -1.31
N GLN A 200 -6.36 -20.67 -1.73
CA GLN A 200 -6.64 -22.10 -1.89
C GLN A 200 -5.85 -22.71 -3.05
N PHE A 201 -5.73 -21.99 -4.17
CA PHE A 201 -5.02 -22.50 -5.34
C PHE A 201 -3.52 -22.70 -5.09
N LYS A 202 -2.86 -21.77 -4.39
CA LYS A 202 -1.43 -21.93 -4.09
C LYS A 202 -1.15 -23.12 -3.16
N GLN A 203 -2.02 -23.37 -2.17
CA GLN A 203 -1.92 -24.55 -1.31
C GLN A 203 -2.21 -25.85 -2.07
N LEU A 204 -3.17 -25.84 -3.02
CA LEU A 204 -3.41 -26.95 -3.93
C LEU A 204 -2.23 -27.22 -4.86
N LEU A 205 -1.50 -26.20 -5.29
CA LEU A 205 -0.27 -26.36 -6.08
C LEU A 205 0.81 -27.09 -5.27
N MET A 206 0.97 -26.77 -3.97
CA MET A 206 1.90 -27.50 -3.10
C MET A 206 1.50 -28.97 -2.97
N THR A 207 0.22 -29.24 -2.78
CA THR A 207 -0.33 -30.62 -2.75
C THR A 207 -0.19 -31.33 -4.10
N SER A 208 -0.14 -30.58 -5.20
CA SER A 208 0.06 -31.11 -6.55
C SER A 208 1.53 -31.41 -6.88
N GLY A 209 2.46 -31.23 -5.93
CA GLY A 209 3.87 -31.55 -6.09
C GLY A 209 4.73 -30.43 -6.67
N PHE A 210 4.23 -29.20 -6.72
CA PHE A 210 5.08 -28.04 -7.01
C PHE A 210 5.87 -27.65 -5.76
N ASP A 211 7.14 -27.28 -5.96
CA ASP A 211 8.05 -26.96 -4.86
C ASP A 211 7.98 -25.49 -4.48
N ARG A 212 8.04 -24.57 -5.47
CA ARG A 212 8.03 -23.13 -5.29
C ARG A 212 7.15 -22.46 -6.33
N TYR A 213 6.15 -21.77 -5.86
CA TYR A 213 5.18 -21.01 -6.67
C TYR A 213 5.28 -19.52 -6.36
N PHE A 214 5.14 -18.70 -7.38
CA PHE A 214 4.77 -17.29 -7.22
C PHE A 214 3.84 -16.82 -8.33
N GLN A 215 3.20 -15.69 -8.11
CA GLN A 215 2.39 -14.97 -9.09
C GLN A 215 2.36 -13.49 -8.74
N ILE A 216 2.41 -12.60 -9.73
CA ILE A 216 1.92 -11.22 -9.54
C ILE A 216 0.40 -11.29 -9.62
N ALA A 217 -0.22 -11.60 -8.49
CA ALA A 217 -1.61 -11.99 -8.39
C ALA A 217 -2.55 -10.78 -8.36
N PRO A 218 -3.54 -10.68 -9.26
CA PRO A 218 -4.65 -9.76 -9.08
C PRO A 218 -5.55 -10.26 -7.96
N CYS A 219 -5.81 -9.40 -6.99
CA CYS A 219 -6.71 -9.63 -5.87
C CYS A 219 -7.82 -8.60 -5.91
N VAL A 220 -9.03 -9.00 -5.57
CA VAL A 220 -10.21 -8.12 -5.65
C VAL A 220 -11.01 -8.22 -4.35
N ARG A 221 -11.20 -7.10 -3.65
CA ARG A 221 -11.94 -7.04 -2.39
C ARG A 221 -12.90 -5.87 -2.38
N ASP A 222 -14.13 -6.10 -1.95
CA ASP A 222 -15.10 -5.04 -1.73
C ASP A 222 -14.91 -4.44 -0.33
N GLU A 223 -13.96 -3.51 -0.24
CA GLU A 223 -13.54 -2.86 0.99
C GLU A 223 -13.41 -1.35 0.82
N ASP A 224 -13.50 -0.62 1.91
CA ASP A 224 -13.35 0.84 1.92
C ASP A 224 -11.93 1.28 1.54
N ALA A 225 -11.86 2.37 0.77
CA ALA A 225 -10.60 2.98 0.38
C ALA A 225 -9.84 3.60 1.57
N ARG A 226 -8.50 3.43 1.56
CA ARG A 226 -7.56 4.12 2.45
C ARG A 226 -6.38 4.66 1.62
N GLY A 227 -5.45 5.35 2.24
CA GLY A 227 -4.22 5.77 1.56
C GLY A 227 -3.44 4.58 0.98
N ASP A 228 -3.30 3.53 1.76
CA ASP A 228 -2.59 2.28 1.45
C ASP A 228 -3.48 1.17 0.88
N ARG A 229 -4.76 1.46 0.59
CA ARG A 229 -5.75 0.50 0.08
C ARG A 229 -6.64 1.13 -0.98
N SER A 230 -6.70 0.51 -2.16
CA SER A 230 -7.69 0.83 -3.20
C SER A 230 -8.94 -0.03 -3.04
N PRO A 231 -10.13 0.49 -3.26
CA PRO A 231 -11.31 -0.36 -3.41
C PRO A 231 -11.17 -1.17 -4.70
N GLY A 232 -11.69 -2.39 -4.69
CA GLY A 232 -11.65 -3.28 -5.84
C GLY A 232 -10.32 -4.01 -5.98
N GLU A 233 -9.60 -3.79 -7.08
CA GLU A 233 -8.40 -4.56 -7.41
C GLU A 233 -7.10 -3.99 -6.84
N PHE A 234 -6.20 -4.89 -6.45
CA PHE A 234 -4.81 -4.63 -6.09
C PHE A 234 -3.94 -5.84 -6.45
N TYR A 235 -2.62 -5.69 -6.37
CA TYR A 235 -1.69 -6.74 -6.81
C TYR A 235 -0.75 -7.17 -5.69
N GLN A 236 -0.54 -8.48 -5.59
CA GLN A 236 0.40 -9.08 -4.64
C GLN A 236 1.47 -9.87 -5.38
N LEU A 237 2.70 -9.86 -4.85
CA LEU A 237 3.68 -10.89 -5.11
C LEU A 237 3.30 -12.10 -4.24
N ASP A 238 2.37 -12.91 -4.70
CA ASP A 238 1.91 -14.08 -3.95
C ASP A 238 2.88 -15.24 -4.13
N MET A 239 3.34 -15.85 -3.03
CA MET A 239 4.25 -16.99 -3.09
C MET A 239 3.94 -18.05 -2.05
N GLU A 240 4.28 -19.31 -2.39
CA GLU A 240 4.14 -20.47 -1.51
C GLU A 240 5.27 -21.47 -1.80
N MET A 241 5.77 -22.16 -0.77
CA MET A 241 6.84 -23.17 -0.85
C MET A 241 6.45 -24.44 -0.12
N SER A 242 6.68 -25.59 -0.75
CA SER A 242 6.55 -26.91 -0.13
C SER A 242 7.75 -27.21 0.78
N PHE A 243 7.50 -27.99 1.84
CA PHE A 243 8.51 -28.41 2.81
C PHE A 243 9.22 -27.25 3.50
N ALA A 244 8.56 -26.09 3.58
CA ALA A 244 9.13 -24.86 4.10
C ALA A 244 8.63 -24.54 5.50
N THR A 245 9.51 -23.90 6.25
CA THR A 245 9.28 -23.31 7.56
C THR A 245 9.10 -21.79 7.46
N GLN A 246 8.77 -21.14 8.56
CA GLN A 246 8.77 -19.70 8.68
C GLN A 246 10.12 -19.07 8.30
N GLU A 247 11.23 -19.71 8.72
CA GLU A 247 12.59 -19.23 8.45
C GLU A 247 12.93 -19.24 6.96
N ASP A 248 12.44 -20.23 6.21
CA ASP A 248 12.65 -20.29 4.76
C ASP A 248 11.94 -19.14 4.05
N VAL A 249 10.72 -18.79 4.48
CA VAL A 249 9.99 -17.64 3.94
C VAL A 249 10.71 -16.34 4.26
N PHE A 250 11.21 -16.18 5.50
CA PHE A 250 11.95 -14.99 5.91
C PHE A 250 13.22 -14.82 5.09
N ALA A 251 14.00 -15.90 4.90
CA ALA A 251 15.22 -15.87 4.10
C ALA A 251 14.96 -15.40 2.66
N ILE A 252 13.90 -15.89 2.01
CA ILE A 252 13.53 -15.44 0.65
C ILE A 252 13.14 -13.96 0.63
N CYS A 253 12.31 -13.51 1.56
CA CYS A 253 11.92 -12.09 1.60
C CYS A 253 13.10 -11.16 1.89
N GLU A 254 13.99 -11.55 2.80
CA GLU A 254 15.19 -10.79 3.17
C GLU A 254 16.25 -10.76 2.07
N ASP A 255 16.23 -11.73 1.15
CA ASP A 255 17.12 -11.77 -0.01
C ASP A 255 16.53 -11.03 -1.23
N VAL A 256 15.21 -11.06 -1.40
CA VAL A 256 14.51 -10.47 -2.56
C VAL A 256 14.21 -8.98 -2.38
N LEU A 257 13.66 -8.57 -1.22
CA LEU A 257 13.11 -7.22 -1.08
C LEU A 257 14.17 -6.11 -0.89
N PRO A 258 15.21 -6.26 -0.04
CA PRO A 258 16.19 -5.20 0.15
C PRO A 258 16.89 -4.75 -1.13
N PRO A 259 17.35 -5.63 -2.03
CA PRO A 259 17.95 -5.20 -3.29
C PRO A 259 17.01 -4.39 -4.18
N ILE A 260 15.71 -4.68 -4.14
CA ILE A 260 14.68 -3.93 -4.88
C ILE A 260 14.50 -2.54 -4.27
N PHE A 261 14.40 -2.44 -2.94
CA PHE A 261 14.33 -1.17 -2.25
C PHE A 261 15.60 -0.33 -2.45
N ALA A 262 16.77 -0.93 -2.39
CA ALA A 262 18.05 -0.24 -2.67
C ALA A 262 18.13 0.27 -4.10
N LYS A 263 17.61 -0.48 -5.08
CA LYS A 263 17.67 -0.10 -6.50
C LYS A 263 16.67 0.98 -6.90
N PHE A 264 15.47 0.95 -6.34
CA PHE A 264 14.34 1.76 -6.79
C PHE A 264 13.89 2.81 -5.77
N GLY A 265 14.30 2.68 -4.51
CA GLY A 265 13.96 3.61 -3.44
C GLY A 265 14.82 4.86 -3.46
N THR A 266 14.38 5.85 -2.69
CA THR A 266 15.08 7.13 -2.52
C THR A 266 15.90 7.18 -1.23
N TYR A 267 15.70 6.22 -0.34
CA TYR A 267 16.33 6.18 0.99
C TYR A 267 17.20 4.94 1.15
N ASP A 268 18.13 5.00 2.09
CA ASP A 268 18.95 3.84 2.48
C ASP A 268 18.13 2.84 3.30
N ILE A 269 18.55 1.57 3.26
CA ILE A 269 17.95 0.51 4.07
C ILE A 269 18.72 0.43 5.38
N ALA A 270 18.02 0.71 6.49
CA ALA A 270 18.60 0.65 7.83
C ALA A 270 18.65 -0.79 8.38
N SER A 271 17.66 -1.59 8.05
CA SER A 271 17.56 -2.99 8.51
C SER A 271 18.48 -3.89 7.73
N GLN A 272 19.27 -4.69 8.44
CA GLN A 272 20.10 -5.74 7.85
C GLN A 272 19.49 -7.11 8.14
N PRO A 273 19.54 -8.07 7.21
CA PRO A 273 19.17 -9.45 7.49
C PRO A 273 20.05 -10.10 8.58
N PRO A 274 19.47 -10.89 9.49
CA PRO A 274 18.04 -11.15 9.66
C PRO A 274 17.31 -9.94 10.26
N PHE A 275 16.13 -9.60 9.72
CA PHE A 275 15.35 -8.48 10.22
C PHE A 275 14.88 -8.72 11.66
N ARG A 276 14.69 -7.62 12.40
CA ARG A 276 14.18 -7.65 13.78
C ARG A 276 12.82 -8.36 13.83
N ARG A 277 12.67 -9.29 14.77
CA ARG A 277 11.42 -9.99 15.06
C ARG A 277 10.80 -9.43 16.31
N ILE A 278 9.52 -9.13 16.27
CA ILE A 278 8.75 -8.58 17.38
C ILE A 278 7.49 -9.45 17.50
N ALA A 279 7.27 -10.02 18.68
CA ALA A 279 6.03 -10.75 18.93
C ALA A 279 4.82 -9.80 18.86
N TYR A 280 3.69 -10.28 18.36
CA TYR A 280 2.48 -9.49 18.18
C TYR A 280 2.08 -8.73 19.46
N ASN A 281 2.04 -9.42 20.58
CA ASN A 281 1.70 -8.80 21.87
C ASN A 281 2.72 -7.75 22.31
N ASP A 282 4.02 -7.96 22.04
CA ASP A 282 5.05 -6.99 22.35
C ASP A 282 4.93 -5.75 21.45
N ALA A 283 4.59 -5.93 20.17
CA ALA A 283 4.33 -4.82 19.27
C ALA A 283 3.17 -3.94 19.74
N LEU A 284 2.07 -4.54 20.17
CA LEU A 284 0.94 -3.84 20.77
C LEU A 284 1.28 -3.19 22.12
N ALA A 285 2.08 -3.86 22.94
CA ALA A 285 2.48 -3.33 24.25
C ALA A 285 3.37 -2.09 24.11
N VAL A 286 4.39 -2.15 23.24
CA VAL A 286 5.46 -1.17 23.10
C VAL A 286 5.12 -0.06 22.11
N TYR A 287 4.51 -0.40 20.98
CA TYR A 287 4.25 0.55 19.89
C TYR A 287 2.76 0.88 19.70
N GLY A 288 1.87 0.20 20.42
CA GLY A 288 0.43 0.37 20.29
C GLY A 288 -0.13 -0.04 18.92
N SER A 289 0.62 -0.84 18.17
CA SER A 289 0.28 -1.26 16.81
C SER A 289 1.04 -2.54 16.45
N ASP A 290 0.39 -3.42 15.71
CA ASP A 290 0.99 -4.55 15.00
C ASP A 290 1.79 -4.15 13.75
N LYS A 291 1.80 -2.85 13.42
CA LYS A 291 2.52 -2.25 12.29
C LYS A 291 3.36 -1.07 12.77
N PRO A 292 4.42 -1.33 13.58
CA PRO A 292 5.25 -0.27 14.14
C PRO A 292 6.06 0.44 13.04
N ASP A 293 6.18 1.76 13.15
CA ASP A 293 7.14 2.53 12.38
C ASP A 293 8.43 2.67 13.17
N LEU A 294 9.39 1.80 12.90
CA LEU A 294 10.66 1.75 13.65
C LEU A 294 11.61 2.93 13.33
N ARG A 295 11.24 3.82 12.41
CA ARG A 295 11.91 5.10 12.21
C ARG A 295 11.66 6.06 13.37
N ILE A 296 10.60 5.81 14.15
CA ILE A 296 10.22 6.58 15.33
C ILE A 296 10.79 5.89 16.55
N ASP A 297 11.57 6.59 17.35
CA ASP A 297 12.22 6.06 18.56
C ASP A 297 11.33 6.11 19.82
N LEU A 298 10.06 6.51 19.68
CA LEU A 298 9.11 6.58 20.78
C LEU A 298 8.51 5.21 21.09
N THR A 299 8.39 4.92 22.39
CA THR A 299 7.78 3.69 22.90
C THR A 299 6.81 3.98 24.05
N ALA A 300 5.85 3.10 24.22
CA ALA A 300 4.90 3.16 25.32
C ALA A 300 5.34 2.27 26.49
N THR A 301 4.96 2.69 27.69
CA THR A 301 5.11 1.91 28.92
C THR A 301 3.76 1.80 29.61
N ASP A 302 3.41 0.61 30.08
CA ASP A 302 2.25 0.40 30.95
C ASP A 302 2.51 0.98 32.33
N VAL A 303 1.65 1.89 32.75
CA VAL A 303 1.72 2.57 34.04
C VAL A 303 0.42 2.41 34.83
N THR A 304 -0.41 1.44 34.47
CA THR A 304 -1.75 1.18 35.03
C THR A 304 -1.75 1.14 36.55
N GLU A 305 -0.80 0.43 37.14
CA GLU A 305 -0.71 0.26 38.60
C GLU A 305 -0.56 1.60 39.35
N LEU A 306 0.19 2.55 38.76
CA LEU A 306 0.45 3.85 39.35
C LEU A 306 -0.80 4.76 39.38
N PHE A 307 -1.78 4.47 38.55
CA PHE A 307 -3.03 5.23 38.42
C PHE A 307 -4.25 4.55 39.07
N ALA A 308 -4.07 3.41 39.74
CA ALA A 308 -5.18 2.67 40.35
C ALA A 308 -6.03 3.53 41.28
N GLU A 309 -5.39 4.32 42.16
CA GLU A 309 -6.02 5.19 43.15
C GLU A 309 -5.88 6.70 42.79
N ASN A 310 -5.60 7.04 41.51
CA ASN A 310 -5.38 8.42 41.13
C ASN A 310 -6.65 9.29 41.28
N GLU A 311 -6.50 10.54 41.72
CA GLU A 311 -7.61 11.48 41.91
C GLU A 311 -8.29 11.89 40.58
N PHE A 312 -7.62 11.73 39.43
CA PHE A 312 -8.20 12.03 38.15
C PHE A 312 -9.06 10.86 37.66
N GLU A 313 -10.37 11.01 37.75
CA GLU A 313 -11.37 9.96 37.48
C GLU A 313 -11.19 9.29 36.11
N ALA A 314 -10.77 10.03 35.07
CA ALA A 314 -10.57 9.50 33.73
C ALA A 314 -9.43 8.48 33.63
N LEU A 315 -8.53 8.44 34.63
CA LEU A 315 -7.41 7.49 34.66
C LEU A 315 -7.55 6.45 35.77
N ARG A 316 -8.36 6.74 36.81
CA ARG A 316 -8.52 5.87 37.98
C ARG A 316 -9.04 4.49 37.59
N GLY A 317 -8.28 3.44 37.93
CA GLY A 317 -8.69 2.05 37.70
C GLY A 317 -8.83 1.67 36.23
N GLN A 318 -8.33 2.50 35.31
CA GLN A 318 -8.28 2.19 33.89
C GLN A 318 -6.92 1.60 33.52
N THR A 319 -6.86 0.88 32.39
CA THR A 319 -5.58 0.61 31.73
C THR A 319 -4.96 1.93 31.31
N VAL A 320 -3.74 2.23 31.75
CA VAL A 320 -3.05 3.49 31.47
C VAL A 320 -1.67 3.21 30.86
N LYS A 321 -1.44 3.77 29.69
CA LYS A 321 -0.14 3.71 28.99
C LYS A 321 0.41 5.11 28.80
N ALA A 322 1.73 5.26 28.88
CA ALA A 322 2.41 6.54 28.76
C ALA A 322 3.53 6.48 27.71
N VAL A 323 3.68 7.56 26.94
CA VAL A 323 4.74 7.75 25.94
C VAL A 323 5.57 8.96 26.36
N PRO A 324 6.79 8.79 26.89
CA PRO A 324 7.71 9.88 27.16
C PRO A 324 8.39 10.34 25.86
N ILE A 325 8.47 11.65 25.65
CA ILE A 325 9.06 12.30 24.50
C ILE A 325 10.09 13.31 25.02
N THR A 326 11.36 12.98 24.96
CA THR A 326 12.46 13.83 25.45
C THR A 326 12.69 15.02 24.54
N ASP A 327 13.34 16.06 25.04
CA ASP A 327 13.72 17.26 24.28
C ASP A 327 12.59 17.89 23.44
N CYS A 328 11.34 17.73 23.90
CA CYS A 328 10.14 18.18 23.18
C CYS A 328 9.94 19.68 23.32
N LYS A 329 10.15 20.42 22.23
CA LYS A 329 10.00 21.89 22.14
C LYS A 329 8.60 22.35 21.73
N LEU A 330 7.62 21.46 21.64
CA LEU A 330 6.26 21.83 21.25
C LEU A 330 5.62 22.77 22.27
N THR A 331 4.95 23.80 21.75
CA THR A 331 4.13 24.69 22.56
C THR A 331 2.81 24.03 22.97
N ARG A 332 2.19 24.51 24.05
CA ARG A 332 0.88 24.01 24.50
C ARG A 332 -0.16 23.96 23.37
N LYS A 333 -0.25 25.02 22.56
CA LYS A 333 -1.18 25.07 21.42
C LYS A 333 -0.95 23.98 20.39
N GLN A 334 0.32 23.66 20.12
CA GLN A 334 0.69 22.56 19.20
C GLN A 334 0.34 21.21 19.81
N ILE A 335 0.64 21.00 21.11
CA ILE A 335 0.29 19.75 21.82
C ILE A 335 -1.23 19.55 21.81
N ASP A 336 -2.01 20.57 22.19
CA ASP A 336 -3.48 20.47 22.24
C ASP A 336 -4.07 20.18 20.85
N LYS A 337 -3.50 20.74 19.78
CA LYS A 337 -3.89 20.43 18.39
C LYS A 337 -3.61 18.96 18.04
N LEU A 338 -2.37 18.49 18.26
CA LEU A 338 -1.98 17.11 17.94
C LEU A 338 -2.81 16.10 18.76
N LEU A 339 -3.14 16.40 20.01
CA LEU A 339 -4.04 15.57 20.81
C LEU A 339 -5.46 15.53 20.26
N GLY A 340 -5.96 16.64 19.73
CA GLY A 340 -7.24 16.67 19.01
C GLY A 340 -7.23 15.76 17.76
N ASP A 341 -6.14 15.80 16.99
CA ASP A 341 -5.95 14.91 15.84
C ASP A 341 -5.87 13.43 16.29
N CYS A 342 -5.20 13.14 17.42
CA CYS A 342 -5.16 11.80 18.02
C CYS A 342 -6.54 11.31 18.47
N GLU A 343 -7.34 12.18 19.11
CA GLU A 343 -8.70 11.85 19.56
C GLU A 343 -9.60 11.43 18.38
N VAL A 344 -9.55 12.17 17.28
CA VAL A 344 -10.31 11.85 16.06
C VAL A 344 -9.91 10.48 15.50
N GLN A 345 -8.61 10.15 15.46
CA GLN A 345 -8.12 8.91 14.88
C GLN A 345 -8.28 7.69 15.80
N SER A 346 -8.09 7.86 17.11
CA SER A 346 -8.15 6.77 18.08
C SER A 346 -9.56 6.49 18.59
N GLY A 347 -10.45 7.49 18.53
CA GLY A 347 -11.79 7.45 19.10
C GLY A 347 -11.81 7.66 20.63
N THR A 348 -10.70 8.05 21.23
CA THR A 348 -10.60 8.30 22.67
C THR A 348 -9.66 9.44 23.01
N LYS A 349 -9.94 10.13 24.10
CA LYS A 349 -9.16 11.28 24.56
C LYS A 349 -7.84 10.83 25.18
N SER A 350 -6.75 11.50 24.81
CA SER A 350 -5.43 11.38 25.43
C SER A 350 -5.11 12.62 26.26
N TYR A 351 -4.24 12.46 27.23
CA TYR A 351 -3.83 13.50 28.16
C TYR A 351 -2.33 13.74 28.08
N TRP A 352 -1.82 14.80 28.70
CA TRP A 352 -0.41 15.09 28.72
C TRP A 352 0.03 15.83 29.97
N PHE A 353 1.32 15.74 30.27
CA PHE A 353 2.02 16.62 31.19
C PHE A 353 3.46 16.81 30.71
N LYS A 354 4.14 17.82 31.22
CA LYS A 354 5.58 18.05 30.97
C LYS A 354 6.37 17.95 32.27
N VAL A 355 7.62 17.49 32.13
CA VAL A 355 8.69 17.76 33.08
C VAL A 355 9.47 18.93 32.48
N ASP A 356 9.52 20.08 33.17
CA ASP A 356 10.21 21.28 32.70
C ASP A 356 11.73 21.18 32.83
N GLU A 357 12.44 22.24 32.44
CA GLU A 357 13.91 22.32 32.52
C GLU A 357 14.48 22.16 33.94
N ASN A 358 13.67 22.47 34.97
CA ASN A 358 14.03 22.34 36.40
C ASN A 358 13.64 20.99 36.97
N GLY A 359 13.03 20.11 36.16
CA GLY A 359 12.50 18.83 36.60
C GLY A 359 11.14 18.92 37.30
N GLU A 360 10.42 20.06 37.21
CA GLU A 360 9.10 20.21 37.81
C GLU A 360 7.96 19.86 36.86
N LEU A 361 6.86 19.38 37.38
CA LEU A 361 5.69 19.02 36.57
C LEU A 361 4.92 20.26 36.15
N ALA A 362 4.66 20.37 34.85
CA ALA A 362 3.96 21.50 34.26
C ALA A 362 2.88 21.07 33.25
N GLY A 363 1.80 21.82 33.20
CA GLY A 363 0.75 21.70 32.18
C GLY A 363 -0.13 20.46 32.31
N GLY A 364 -1.15 20.38 31.47
CA GLY A 364 -2.08 19.24 31.36
C GLY A 364 -2.59 18.69 32.68
N ILE A 365 -2.34 17.40 32.88
CA ILE A 365 -2.71 16.66 34.10
C ILE A 365 -1.60 16.66 35.17
N GLY A 366 -0.58 17.52 35.08
CA GLY A 366 0.59 17.53 35.97
C GLY A 366 0.24 17.54 37.47
N LYS A 367 -0.80 18.27 37.87
CA LYS A 367 -1.26 18.31 39.28
C LYS A 367 -1.73 16.95 39.83
N PHE A 368 -2.32 16.12 38.96
CA PHE A 368 -2.80 14.79 39.35
C PHE A 368 -1.70 13.72 39.31
N VAL A 369 -0.61 14.03 38.61
CA VAL A 369 0.58 13.17 38.50
C VAL A 369 1.59 13.46 39.61
N ALA A 370 1.53 14.65 40.22
CA ALA A 370 2.47 15.08 41.27
C ALA A 370 2.63 14.07 42.43
N PRO A 371 1.57 13.43 42.96
CA PRO A 371 1.71 12.45 44.05
C PRO A 371 2.53 11.20 43.65
N ILE A 372 2.57 10.82 42.36
CA ILE A 372 3.22 9.62 41.86
C ILE A 372 4.43 9.96 40.97
N LYS A 373 4.96 11.19 41.05
CA LYS A 373 6.08 11.69 40.23
C LYS A 373 7.32 10.82 40.37
N ALA A 374 7.67 10.39 41.57
CA ALA A 374 8.87 9.59 41.81
C ALA A 374 8.83 8.24 41.09
N GLU A 375 7.71 7.52 41.28
CA GLU A 375 7.49 6.21 40.66
C GLU A 375 7.40 6.30 39.13
N LEU A 376 6.75 7.35 38.60
CA LEU A 376 6.71 7.60 37.16
C LEU A 376 8.09 7.95 36.61
N THR A 377 8.88 8.72 37.36
CA THR A 377 10.25 9.06 36.93
C THR A 377 11.14 7.81 36.85
N GLU A 378 11.03 6.92 37.81
CA GLU A 378 11.75 5.64 37.77
C GLU A 378 11.29 4.76 36.60
N LYS A 379 9.95 4.57 36.44
CA LYS A 379 9.36 3.67 35.45
C LYS A 379 9.52 4.16 34.01
N LEU A 380 9.42 5.47 33.77
CA LEU A 380 9.51 6.09 32.44
C LEU A 380 10.89 6.69 32.12
N GLY A 381 11.81 6.71 33.06
CA GLY A 381 13.11 7.35 32.89
C GLY A 381 13.02 8.87 32.63
N LEU A 382 12.06 9.56 33.28
CA LEU A 382 11.77 10.97 33.01
C LEU A 382 12.99 11.87 33.27
N LYS A 383 13.28 12.73 32.31
CA LYS A 383 14.33 13.75 32.34
C LYS A 383 13.71 15.15 32.21
N PRO A 384 14.47 16.23 32.52
CA PRO A 384 14.04 17.57 32.14
C PRO A 384 13.67 17.66 30.65
N ASP A 385 12.77 18.59 30.30
CA ASP A 385 12.25 18.82 28.95
C ASP A 385 11.52 17.61 28.31
N THR A 386 10.98 16.71 29.13
CA THR A 386 10.18 15.57 28.66
C THR A 386 8.69 15.90 28.62
N LEU A 387 8.06 15.75 27.45
CA LEU A 387 6.61 15.68 27.30
C LEU A 387 6.17 14.23 27.50
N VAL A 388 5.13 13.98 28.27
CA VAL A 388 4.54 12.65 28.42
C VAL A 388 3.10 12.67 27.92
N ILE A 389 2.80 11.80 26.95
CA ILE A 389 1.43 11.56 26.49
C ILE A 389 0.87 10.38 27.28
N VAL A 390 -0.33 10.53 27.82
CA VAL A 390 -1.01 9.54 28.66
C VAL A 390 -2.31 9.12 28.00
N CYS A 391 -2.45 7.84 27.71
CA CYS A 391 -3.62 7.23 27.08
C CYS A 391 -4.27 6.24 28.05
N ALA A 392 -5.61 6.26 28.15
CA ALA A 392 -6.32 5.44 29.14
C ALA A 392 -7.59 4.78 28.59
N GLY A 393 -8.04 3.73 29.29
CA GLY A 393 -9.27 3.00 29.01
C GLY A 393 -9.09 1.83 28.04
N LYS A 394 -10.20 1.29 27.55
CA LYS A 394 -10.20 0.13 26.64
C LYS A 394 -9.41 0.35 25.35
N LEU A 395 -9.37 1.60 24.86
CA LEU A 395 -8.67 1.97 23.64
C LEU A 395 -7.25 2.51 23.89
N ALA A 396 -6.69 2.36 25.08
CA ALA A 396 -5.37 2.89 25.45
C ALA A 396 -4.26 2.43 24.51
N THR A 397 -4.25 1.17 24.11
CA THR A 397 -3.26 0.60 23.16
C THR A 397 -3.36 1.28 21.79
N LYS A 398 -4.57 1.39 21.23
CA LYS A 398 -4.79 2.09 19.96
C LYS A 398 -4.40 3.57 20.05
N ALA A 399 -4.78 4.23 21.14
CA ALA A 399 -4.47 5.65 21.37
C ALA A 399 -2.96 5.92 21.45
N VAL A 400 -2.21 5.03 22.07
CA VAL A 400 -0.75 5.06 22.12
C VAL A 400 -0.14 4.96 20.71
N GLY A 401 -0.59 4.00 19.90
CA GLY A 401 -0.09 3.85 18.54
C GLY A 401 -0.34 5.10 17.69
N VAL A 402 -1.52 5.71 17.81
CA VAL A 402 -1.83 6.98 17.17
C VAL A 402 -0.95 8.12 17.71
N ALA A 403 -0.73 8.19 19.01
CA ALA A 403 0.12 9.20 19.62
C ALA A 403 1.58 9.10 19.13
N ILE A 404 2.16 7.90 19.11
CA ILE A 404 3.52 7.66 18.58
C ILE A 404 3.63 8.14 17.13
N LYS A 405 2.70 7.72 16.26
CA LYS A 405 2.68 8.13 14.83
C LYS A 405 2.47 9.63 14.63
N THR A 406 1.75 10.30 15.53
CA THR A 406 1.45 11.74 15.43
C THR A 406 2.58 12.61 16.00
N PHE A 407 3.10 12.27 17.17
CA PHE A 407 4.11 13.06 17.85
C PHE A 407 5.54 12.78 17.37
N GLY A 408 5.87 11.55 16.93
CA GLY A 408 7.19 11.21 16.42
C GLY A 408 7.67 12.16 15.31
N PRO A 409 6.93 12.31 14.20
CA PRO A 409 7.32 13.26 13.13
C PRO A 409 7.21 14.73 13.53
N ALA A 410 6.44 15.07 14.56
CA ALA A 410 6.25 16.45 15.01
C ALA A 410 7.31 16.94 15.99
N CYS A 411 8.00 16.00 16.67
CA CYS A 411 9.09 16.30 17.61
C CYS A 411 10.43 16.06 16.93
N GLU A 412 11.27 17.11 16.89
CA GLU A 412 12.58 17.06 16.27
C GLU A 412 13.47 15.98 16.92
N GLY A 413 14.14 15.17 16.12
CA GLY A 413 15.05 14.11 16.57
C GLY A 413 14.39 12.75 16.81
N HIS A 414 13.06 12.65 16.86
CA HIS A 414 12.34 11.41 17.17
C HIS A 414 11.91 10.57 15.97
N MET A 415 12.19 11.02 14.76
CA MET A 415 11.94 10.26 13.53
C MET A 415 13.02 10.51 12.49
N ASP A 416 13.64 9.45 12.02
CA ASP A 416 14.49 9.48 10.83
C ASP A 416 13.67 9.15 9.59
N LYS A 417 13.35 10.18 8.80
CA LYS A 417 12.45 10.06 7.64
C LYS A 417 13.12 9.48 6.39
N GLU A 418 14.46 9.48 6.35
CA GLU A 418 15.23 9.17 5.13
C GLU A 418 15.79 7.75 5.13
N ARG A 419 15.04 6.79 5.67
CA ARG A 419 15.41 5.38 5.66
C ARG A 419 14.23 4.44 5.49
N TYR A 420 14.52 3.23 4.99
CA TYR A 420 13.61 2.09 5.04
C TYR A 420 14.00 1.19 6.21
N GLU A 421 13.05 0.85 7.06
CA GLU A 421 13.28 -0.02 8.19
C GLU A 421 12.23 -1.13 8.24
N PHE A 422 12.73 -2.38 8.08
CA PHE A 422 11.91 -3.58 8.07
C PHE A 422 11.89 -4.24 9.44
N CYS A 423 10.78 -4.88 9.76
CA CYS A 423 10.69 -5.85 10.85
C CYS A 423 9.65 -6.92 10.55
N TRP A 424 9.80 -8.05 11.21
CA TRP A 424 8.79 -9.09 11.26
C TRP A 424 7.95 -8.94 12.52
N ILE A 425 6.63 -9.01 12.36
CA ILE A 425 5.72 -9.26 13.49
C ILE A 425 5.38 -10.74 13.43
N VAL A 426 5.56 -11.43 14.55
CA VAL A 426 5.42 -12.87 14.67
C VAL A 426 4.51 -13.25 15.84
N ASP A 427 4.16 -14.53 15.95
CA ASP A 427 3.42 -15.06 17.08
C ASP A 427 2.02 -14.43 17.25
N PHE A 428 1.30 -14.32 16.12
CA PHE A 428 -0.06 -13.82 16.14
C PHE A 428 -0.98 -14.72 16.98
N PRO A 429 -1.96 -14.16 17.71
CA PRO A 429 -2.98 -14.97 18.37
C PRO A 429 -3.80 -15.73 17.32
N MET A 430 -4.11 -16.97 17.59
CA MET A 430 -4.94 -17.78 16.69
C MET A 430 -6.42 -17.46 16.86
N TYR A 431 -6.83 -17.13 18.08
CA TYR A 431 -8.22 -16.85 18.44
C TYR A 431 -8.36 -15.51 19.16
N GLU A 432 -9.56 -14.95 19.06
CA GLU A 432 -10.01 -13.76 19.77
C GLU A 432 -11.48 -13.91 20.18
N ILE A 433 -11.96 -13.01 21.02
CA ILE A 433 -13.41 -12.88 21.28
C ILE A 433 -13.97 -11.87 20.28
N GLY A 434 -14.87 -12.32 19.43
CA GLY A 434 -15.55 -11.45 18.46
C GLY A 434 -16.27 -10.29 19.14
N GLU A 435 -16.06 -9.06 18.65
CA GLU A 435 -16.66 -7.86 19.25
C GLU A 435 -18.20 -7.87 19.19
N GLU A 436 -18.77 -8.41 18.12
CA GLU A 436 -20.21 -8.46 17.91
C GLU A 436 -20.83 -9.74 18.47
N SER A 437 -20.18 -10.89 18.27
CA SER A 437 -20.68 -12.19 18.67
C SER A 437 -20.48 -12.48 20.17
N GLY A 438 -19.41 -11.95 20.77
CA GLY A 438 -18.96 -12.32 22.10
C GLY A 438 -18.45 -13.76 22.21
N GLU A 439 -18.28 -14.46 21.09
CA GLU A 439 -17.88 -15.85 20.99
C GLU A 439 -16.40 -15.94 20.58
N LEU A 440 -15.79 -17.12 20.78
CA LEU A 440 -14.44 -17.41 20.31
C LEU A 440 -14.44 -17.52 18.77
N GLU A 441 -13.61 -16.73 18.12
CA GLU A 441 -13.44 -16.67 16.65
C GLU A 441 -11.97 -16.76 16.29
N PHE A 442 -11.67 -17.08 15.01
CA PHE A 442 -10.31 -16.93 14.48
C PHE A 442 -9.93 -15.45 14.39
N CYS A 443 -8.77 -15.10 14.94
CA CYS A 443 -8.30 -13.71 14.98
C CYS A 443 -7.93 -13.18 13.59
N HIS A 444 -7.22 -13.98 12.77
CA HIS A 444 -6.74 -13.57 11.45
C HIS A 444 -6.96 -14.68 10.40
N ASN A 445 -5.96 -15.53 10.16
CA ASN A 445 -6.02 -16.57 9.13
C ASN A 445 -6.29 -17.96 9.74
N PRO A 446 -7.46 -18.56 9.50
CA PRO A 446 -7.82 -19.86 10.06
C PRO A 446 -6.95 -21.03 9.55
N PHE A 447 -6.20 -20.82 8.45
CA PHE A 447 -5.33 -21.83 7.84
C PHE A 447 -3.89 -21.79 8.35
N SER A 448 -3.60 -20.98 9.37
CA SER A 448 -2.28 -20.95 10.00
C SER A 448 -2.09 -22.14 10.93
N MET A 449 -0.87 -22.68 10.98
CA MET A 449 -0.52 -23.77 11.89
C MET A 449 -0.50 -23.25 13.33
N PRO A 450 -1.28 -23.84 14.26
CA PRO A 450 -1.16 -23.53 15.69
C PRO A 450 0.20 -23.96 16.20
N LYS A 451 0.87 -23.11 16.99
CA LYS A 451 2.13 -23.50 17.65
C LYS A 451 1.90 -24.66 18.62
N GLY A 452 2.75 -25.68 18.52
CA GLY A 452 2.61 -26.94 19.24
C GLY A 452 1.63 -27.93 18.61
N GLY A 453 0.98 -27.57 17.49
CA GLY A 453 0.18 -28.49 16.67
C GLY A 453 -0.95 -29.17 17.44
N MET A 454 -1.12 -30.48 17.22
CA MET A 454 -2.20 -31.29 17.81
C MET A 454 -2.19 -31.28 19.36
N GLU A 455 -1.01 -31.29 19.98
CA GLU A 455 -0.91 -31.29 21.46
C GLU A 455 -1.55 -30.04 22.08
N THR A 456 -1.29 -28.87 21.49
CA THR A 456 -1.89 -27.61 21.90
C THR A 456 -3.40 -27.61 21.73
N MET A 457 -3.90 -28.12 20.61
CA MET A 457 -5.35 -28.22 20.36
C MET A 457 -6.04 -29.13 21.38
N LEU A 458 -5.45 -30.30 21.67
CA LEU A 458 -6.00 -31.22 22.67
C LEU A 458 -5.92 -30.68 24.10
N ALA A 459 -4.87 -29.92 24.45
CA ALA A 459 -4.78 -29.26 25.75
C ALA A 459 -5.88 -28.20 25.93
N ALA A 460 -6.17 -27.43 24.88
CA ALA A 460 -7.27 -26.48 24.90
C ALA A 460 -8.64 -27.15 25.01
N GLU A 461 -8.87 -28.23 24.25
CA GLU A 461 -10.11 -29.02 24.31
C GLU A 461 -10.36 -29.58 25.74
N ARG A 462 -9.30 -30.03 26.43
CA ARG A 462 -9.39 -30.52 27.82
C ARG A 462 -9.50 -29.39 28.87
N GLY A 463 -9.44 -28.12 28.45
CA GLY A 463 -9.46 -26.98 29.35
C GLY A 463 -8.16 -26.79 30.15
N GLU A 464 -7.07 -27.41 29.75
CA GLU A 464 -5.74 -27.29 30.34
C GLU A 464 -5.01 -26.03 29.86
N LEU A 465 -5.43 -25.49 28.70
CA LEU A 465 -4.90 -24.30 28.07
C LEU A 465 -6.04 -23.37 27.67
N ASP A 466 -5.89 -22.07 27.94
CA ASP A 466 -6.82 -21.05 27.45
C ASP A 466 -6.68 -20.90 25.92
N PRO A 467 -7.74 -21.08 25.13
CA PRO A 467 -7.69 -20.88 23.67
C PRO A 467 -7.16 -19.50 23.25
N LEU A 468 -7.41 -18.44 24.04
CA LEU A 468 -6.90 -17.10 23.77
C LEU A 468 -5.38 -16.96 23.94
N SER A 469 -4.72 -17.94 24.58
CA SER A 469 -3.26 -17.97 24.71
C SER A 469 -2.56 -18.67 23.54
N ILE A 470 -3.32 -19.32 22.66
CA ILE A 470 -2.77 -20.05 21.52
C ILE A 470 -2.30 -19.06 20.46
N THR A 471 -1.04 -19.18 20.06
CA THR A 471 -0.46 -18.45 18.93
C THR A 471 -0.34 -19.36 17.70
N ALA A 472 -0.37 -18.74 16.54
CA ALA A 472 -0.15 -19.41 15.26
C ALA A 472 1.22 -19.05 14.66
N ASP A 473 1.76 -19.90 13.82
CA ASP A 473 2.92 -19.61 12.98
C ASP A 473 2.52 -18.68 11.82
N GLN A 474 2.02 -17.52 12.20
CA GLN A 474 1.65 -16.40 11.33
C GLN A 474 2.63 -15.25 11.53
N TYR A 475 2.90 -14.53 10.44
CA TYR A 475 3.87 -13.45 10.42
C TYR A 475 3.50 -12.37 9.41
N ASP A 476 3.79 -11.11 9.77
CA ASP A 476 3.67 -9.96 8.89
C ASP A 476 5.05 -9.31 8.68
N LEU A 477 5.33 -8.92 7.44
CA LEU A 477 6.46 -8.06 7.12
C LEU A 477 6.01 -6.60 7.12
N VAL A 478 6.62 -5.80 7.97
CA VAL A 478 6.32 -4.37 8.10
C VAL A 478 7.52 -3.55 7.65
N CYS A 479 7.27 -2.47 6.91
CA CYS A 479 8.27 -1.46 6.58
C CYS A 479 7.68 -0.06 6.82
N ASN A 480 8.36 0.75 7.61
CA ASN A 480 7.99 2.13 7.86
C ASN A 480 6.51 2.31 8.32
N GLY A 481 6.03 1.42 9.18
CA GLY A 481 4.66 1.47 9.69
C GLY A 481 3.58 1.00 8.70
N VAL A 482 3.99 0.43 7.57
CA VAL A 482 3.11 -0.16 6.56
C VAL A 482 3.29 -1.68 6.56
N GLU A 483 2.19 -2.41 6.72
CA GLU A 483 2.17 -3.86 6.47
C GLU A 483 2.40 -4.11 4.99
N LEU A 484 3.59 -4.55 4.62
CA LEU A 484 3.88 -4.93 3.25
C LEU A 484 3.28 -6.27 2.89
N SER A 485 3.22 -7.19 3.86
CA SER A 485 2.82 -8.56 3.60
C SER A 485 2.37 -9.28 4.85
N SER A 486 1.44 -10.22 4.68
CA SER A 486 1.04 -11.22 5.68
C SER A 486 1.27 -12.62 5.13
N GLY A 487 1.68 -13.54 6.00
CA GLY A 487 1.95 -14.93 5.66
C GLY A 487 1.81 -15.87 6.84
N ALA A 488 1.91 -17.18 6.56
CA ALA A 488 1.88 -18.20 7.60
C ALA A 488 2.54 -19.50 7.13
N VAL A 489 2.98 -20.29 8.10
CA VAL A 489 3.09 -21.76 7.92
C VAL A 489 1.67 -22.31 7.93
N ARG A 490 1.33 -23.12 6.92
CA ARG A 490 -0.04 -23.56 6.73
C ARG A 490 -0.38 -24.78 7.57
N ASN A 491 -1.61 -24.77 8.09
CA ASN A 491 -2.18 -25.96 8.70
C ASN A 491 -2.58 -26.96 7.61
N HIS A 492 -1.67 -27.84 7.27
CA HIS A 492 -1.81 -28.84 6.19
C HIS A 492 -2.30 -30.20 6.69
N ASP A 493 -2.45 -30.35 8.00
CA ASP A 493 -2.94 -31.57 8.64
C ASP A 493 -4.45 -31.47 8.83
N PRO A 494 -5.26 -32.34 8.19
CA PRO A 494 -6.72 -32.29 8.29
C PRO A 494 -7.23 -32.53 9.71
N GLU A 495 -6.54 -33.32 10.54
CA GLU A 495 -6.95 -33.58 11.92
C GLU A 495 -6.72 -32.35 12.80
N ILE A 496 -5.56 -31.67 12.68
CA ILE A 496 -5.29 -30.41 13.39
C ILE A 496 -6.27 -29.32 12.92
N MET A 497 -6.57 -29.29 11.62
CA MET A 497 -7.52 -28.31 11.08
C MET A 497 -8.92 -28.50 11.66
N ILE A 498 -9.43 -29.75 11.71
CA ILE A 498 -10.73 -30.02 12.33
C ILE A 498 -10.73 -29.58 13.79
N LYS A 499 -9.70 -29.94 14.57
CA LYS A 499 -9.61 -29.55 15.98
C LYS A 499 -9.57 -28.03 16.18
N ALA A 500 -8.84 -27.31 15.32
CA ALA A 500 -8.80 -25.85 15.35
C ALA A 500 -10.20 -25.24 15.10
N PHE A 501 -10.95 -25.78 14.17
CA PHE A 501 -12.32 -25.32 13.86
C PHE A 501 -13.34 -25.73 14.93
N GLU A 502 -13.18 -26.89 15.57
CA GLU A 502 -14.06 -27.32 16.67
C GLU A 502 -14.03 -26.35 17.87
N LEU A 503 -12.89 -25.73 18.18
CA LEU A 503 -12.78 -24.71 19.23
C LEU A 503 -13.67 -23.48 18.95
N VAL A 504 -13.90 -23.13 17.70
CA VAL A 504 -14.84 -22.07 17.28
C VAL A 504 -16.21 -22.64 16.87
N ARG A 505 -16.56 -23.84 17.35
CA ARG A 505 -17.86 -24.52 17.16
C ARG A 505 -18.20 -24.86 15.70
N LEU A 506 -17.19 -25.01 14.86
CA LEU A 506 -17.33 -25.49 13.47
C LEU A 506 -16.76 -26.90 13.38
N GLY A 507 -17.60 -27.87 13.03
CA GLY A 507 -17.19 -29.26 12.94
C GLY A 507 -16.55 -29.65 11.60
N GLU A 508 -16.18 -30.94 11.48
CA GLU A 508 -15.63 -31.49 10.25
C GLU A 508 -16.53 -31.28 9.02
N ASP A 509 -17.86 -31.39 9.21
CA ASP A 509 -18.82 -31.17 8.12
C ASP A 509 -18.83 -29.71 7.63
N ASP A 510 -18.60 -28.75 8.55
CA ASP A 510 -18.48 -27.33 8.18
C ASP A 510 -17.19 -27.09 7.38
N VAL A 511 -16.07 -27.68 7.80
CA VAL A 511 -14.79 -27.60 7.08
C VAL A 511 -14.93 -28.19 5.68
N LYS A 512 -15.55 -29.38 5.55
CA LYS A 512 -15.81 -30.04 4.26
C LYS A 512 -16.74 -29.22 3.36
N ALA A 513 -17.74 -28.56 3.94
CA ALA A 513 -18.68 -27.73 3.17
C ALA A 513 -18.06 -26.42 2.69
N LYS A 514 -17.25 -25.77 3.56
CA LYS A 514 -16.62 -24.48 3.25
C LYS A 514 -15.37 -24.62 2.37
N PHE A 515 -14.55 -25.67 2.57
CA PHE A 515 -13.26 -25.85 1.92
C PHE A 515 -13.07 -27.25 1.33
N PRO A 516 -14.02 -27.76 0.49
CA PRO A 516 -14.03 -29.14 0.05
C PRO A 516 -12.76 -29.55 -0.71
N ALA A 517 -12.24 -28.67 -1.55
CA ALA A 517 -11.05 -28.95 -2.36
C ALA A 517 -9.79 -29.07 -1.50
N MET A 518 -9.59 -28.14 -0.56
CA MET A 518 -8.43 -28.16 0.35
C MET A 518 -8.48 -29.35 1.29
N TYR A 519 -9.62 -29.57 1.96
CA TYR A 519 -9.79 -30.68 2.87
C TYR A 519 -9.47 -32.02 2.18
N ASN A 520 -10.07 -32.26 1.02
CA ASN A 520 -9.82 -33.48 0.25
C ASN A 520 -8.35 -33.61 -0.17
N ALA A 521 -7.73 -32.51 -0.63
CA ALA A 521 -6.33 -32.54 -1.03
C ALA A 521 -5.40 -32.89 0.13
N PHE A 522 -5.65 -32.33 1.31
CA PHE A 522 -4.84 -32.61 2.50
C PHE A 522 -4.99 -34.07 2.97
N CYS A 523 -6.16 -34.66 2.82
CA CYS A 523 -6.38 -36.08 3.09
C CYS A 523 -5.57 -37.03 2.17
N TYR A 524 -5.06 -36.55 1.03
CA TYR A 524 -4.16 -37.29 0.14
C TYR A 524 -2.68 -37.07 0.44
N GLY A 525 -2.34 -36.42 1.54
CA GLY A 525 -0.95 -36.20 1.97
C GLY A 525 -0.35 -34.91 1.46
N ALA A 526 -0.79 -33.78 2.00
CA ALA A 526 -0.18 -32.50 1.73
C ALA A 526 1.22 -32.37 2.37
N PRO A 527 2.21 -31.78 1.69
CA PRO A 527 3.47 -31.46 2.33
C PRO A 527 3.29 -30.33 3.34
N PRO A 528 4.13 -30.21 4.39
CA PRO A 528 4.27 -28.96 5.11
C PRO A 528 4.57 -27.83 4.12
N HIS A 529 3.90 -26.70 4.21
CA HIS A 529 4.12 -25.60 3.29
C HIS A 529 3.89 -24.25 3.97
N ALA A 530 4.55 -23.23 3.45
CA ALA A 530 4.51 -21.89 3.98
C ALA A 530 4.61 -20.84 2.86
N GLY A 531 4.03 -19.69 3.06
CA GLY A 531 4.06 -18.63 2.08
C GLY A 531 3.68 -17.26 2.63
N ILE A 532 3.78 -16.27 1.76
CA ILE A 532 3.51 -14.87 2.06
C ILE A 532 3.07 -14.15 0.79
N ALA A 533 2.43 -12.99 0.93
CA ALA A 533 1.90 -12.26 -0.22
C ALA A 533 2.19 -10.73 -0.13
N PRO A 534 3.45 -10.30 -0.40
CA PRO A 534 3.79 -8.87 -0.42
C PRO A 534 2.94 -8.05 -1.39
N GLY A 535 2.32 -6.98 -0.88
CA GLY A 535 1.52 -6.04 -1.67
C GLY A 535 2.39 -5.21 -2.61
N VAL A 536 2.29 -5.46 -3.93
CA VAL A 536 3.07 -4.72 -4.94
C VAL A 536 2.77 -3.23 -4.89
N ASP A 537 1.49 -2.87 -4.74
CA ASP A 537 1.08 -1.47 -4.72
C ASP A 537 1.61 -0.72 -3.50
N ARG A 538 1.60 -1.36 -2.31
CA ARG A 538 2.19 -0.79 -1.09
C ARG A 538 3.71 -0.61 -1.21
N MET A 539 4.42 -1.59 -1.77
CA MET A 539 5.86 -1.49 -2.02
C MET A 539 6.18 -0.32 -2.95
N VAL A 540 5.47 -0.22 -4.07
CA VAL A 540 5.70 0.87 -5.04
C VAL A 540 5.35 2.24 -4.47
N MET A 541 4.30 2.33 -3.64
CA MET A 541 3.93 3.56 -2.92
C MET A 541 5.08 4.05 -2.04
N LEU A 542 5.67 3.16 -1.23
CA LEU A 542 6.81 3.49 -0.38
C LEU A 542 8.05 3.90 -1.21
N LEU A 543 8.37 3.16 -2.27
CA LEU A 543 9.50 3.45 -3.16
C LEU A 543 9.35 4.77 -3.90
N ALA A 544 8.12 5.14 -4.27
CA ALA A 544 7.78 6.41 -4.92
C ALA A 544 7.75 7.60 -3.94
N GLY A 545 7.68 7.34 -2.63
CA GLY A 545 7.47 8.37 -1.61
C GLY A 545 6.08 9.02 -1.69
N GLU A 546 5.06 8.25 -2.07
CA GLU A 546 3.68 8.73 -2.19
C GLU A 546 2.84 8.30 -0.97
N ASP A 547 1.87 9.14 -0.61
CA ASP A 547 0.97 8.89 0.53
C ASP A 547 -0.27 8.06 0.14
N SER A 548 -0.46 7.80 -1.15
CA SER A 548 -1.60 7.05 -1.67
C SER A 548 -1.22 6.12 -2.82
N ILE A 549 -1.71 4.88 -2.74
CA ILE A 549 -1.52 3.90 -3.83
C ILE A 549 -2.20 4.33 -5.15
N ARG A 550 -3.17 5.24 -5.12
CA ARG A 550 -3.80 5.78 -6.34
C ARG A 550 -2.82 6.57 -7.21
N GLU A 551 -1.74 7.10 -6.63
CA GLU A 551 -0.69 7.80 -7.39
C GLU A 551 0.22 6.84 -8.18
N ILE A 552 0.24 5.54 -7.84
CA ILE A 552 1.09 4.53 -8.49
C ILE A 552 0.29 3.55 -9.37
N ILE A 553 -1.03 3.62 -9.37
CA ILE A 553 -1.92 2.80 -10.20
C ILE A 553 -2.27 3.59 -11.48
N PRO A 554 -2.16 2.97 -12.68
CA PRO A 554 -2.44 3.68 -13.94
C PRO A 554 -3.85 4.24 -14.02
N PHE A 555 -4.86 3.43 -13.71
CA PHE A 555 -6.28 3.77 -13.77
C PHE A 555 -6.97 3.34 -12.46
N PRO A 556 -6.78 4.10 -11.37
CA PRO A 556 -7.36 3.75 -10.09
C PRO A 556 -8.83 4.15 -10.02
N MET A 557 -9.63 3.41 -9.24
CA MET A 557 -10.93 3.89 -8.78
C MET A 557 -10.75 5.05 -7.79
N ASN A 558 -11.80 5.87 -7.67
CA ASN A 558 -11.87 6.87 -6.60
C ASN A 558 -12.16 6.21 -5.24
N LYS A 559 -12.20 7.00 -4.16
CA LYS A 559 -12.49 6.50 -2.81
C LYS A 559 -13.90 5.89 -2.63
N ASN A 560 -14.82 6.14 -3.56
CA ASN A 560 -16.17 5.61 -3.56
C ASN A 560 -16.32 4.38 -4.47
N ALA A 561 -15.22 3.70 -4.80
CA ALA A 561 -15.19 2.53 -5.69
C ALA A 561 -15.76 2.78 -7.09
N GLN A 562 -15.51 3.97 -7.66
CA GLN A 562 -15.97 4.33 -9.01
C GLN A 562 -14.79 4.58 -9.95
N ASP A 563 -14.83 4.02 -11.14
CA ASP A 563 -14.03 4.47 -12.29
C ASP A 563 -14.77 5.57 -13.03
N ILE A 564 -14.44 6.82 -12.71
CA ILE A 564 -15.10 8.01 -13.28
C ILE A 564 -14.85 8.13 -14.78
N MET A 565 -13.68 7.68 -15.26
CA MET A 565 -13.30 7.78 -16.67
C MET A 565 -14.10 6.80 -17.53
N MET A 566 -14.24 5.56 -17.08
CA MET A 566 -14.97 4.52 -17.80
C MET A 566 -16.46 4.46 -17.43
N GLY A 567 -16.87 5.18 -16.39
CA GLY A 567 -18.24 5.19 -15.90
C GLY A 567 -18.66 3.88 -15.24
N ALA A 568 -17.76 3.25 -14.47
CA ALA A 568 -18.06 2.05 -13.70
C ALA A 568 -18.23 2.37 -12.21
N PRO A 569 -19.18 1.74 -11.49
CA PRO A 569 -20.19 0.81 -12.00
C PRO A 569 -21.25 1.52 -12.87
N SER A 570 -21.87 0.78 -13.77
CA SER A 570 -22.88 1.30 -14.70
C SER A 570 -24.12 0.40 -14.74
N GLU A 571 -25.23 0.98 -15.17
CA GLU A 571 -26.45 0.23 -15.43
C GLU A 571 -26.24 -0.82 -16.53
N VAL A 572 -27.00 -1.90 -16.45
CA VAL A 572 -27.04 -2.95 -17.47
C VAL A 572 -28.42 -2.99 -18.12
N THR A 573 -28.48 -3.52 -19.34
CA THR A 573 -29.74 -3.60 -20.07
C THR A 573 -30.67 -4.70 -19.52
N GLN A 574 -31.98 -4.55 -19.63
CA GLN A 574 -32.95 -5.57 -19.22
C GLN A 574 -32.66 -6.92 -19.90
N LYS A 575 -32.24 -6.91 -21.17
CA LYS A 575 -31.84 -8.13 -21.87
C LYS A 575 -30.68 -8.87 -21.18
N GLN A 576 -29.71 -8.16 -20.66
CA GLN A 576 -28.58 -8.77 -19.91
C GLN A 576 -29.06 -9.37 -18.59
N LEU A 577 -29.99 -8.70 -17.88
CA LEU A 577 -30.59 -9.21 -16.65
C LEU A 577 -31.39 -10.48 -16.93
N ASP A 578 -32.23 -10.48 -17.99
CA ASP A 578 -33.05 -11.64 -18.41
C ASP A 578 -32.14 -12.84 -18.78
N GLU A 579 -31.06 -12.62 -19.53
CA GLU A 579 -30.09 -13.66 -19.89
C GLU A 579 -29.37 -14.28 -18.69
N LEU A 580 -29.25 -13.51 -17.60
CA LEU A 580 -28.61 -13.93 -16.35
C LEU A 580 -29.62 -14.48 -15.33
N HIS A 581 -30.92 -14.37 -15.60
CA HIS A 581 -32.01 -14.74 -14.69
C HIS A 581 -31.94 -14.01 -13.34
N ILE A 582 -31.60 -12.71 -13.34
CA ILE A 582 -31.52 -11.85 -12.15
C ILE A 582 -32.37 -10.60 -12.32
N ALA A 583 -32.69 -9.95 -11.21
CA ALA A 583 -33.40 -8.68 -11.17
C ALA A 583 -32.70 -7.69 -10.24
N VAL A 584 -32.76 -6.40 -10.58
CA VAL A 584 -32.36 -5.31 -9.68
C VAL A 584 -33.56 -5.01 -8.76
N THR A 585 -33.32 -5.09 -7.45
CA THR A 585 -34.32 -4.82 -6.41
C THR A 585 -34.07 -3.52 -5.65
N ALA A 586 -32.90 -2.89 -5.88
CA ALA A 586 -32.59 -1.57 -5.31
C ALA A 586 -33.51 -0.51 -5.94
N HIS A 587 -34.03 0.42 -5.13
CA HIS A 587 -34.81 1.57 -5.56
C HIS A 587 -33.91 2.83 -5.52
N GLU A 588 -34.24 3.83 -6.38
CA GLU A 588 -33.43 5.07 -6.51
C GLU A 588 -33.32 5.92 -5.22
N ASP A 589 -34.07 5.58 -4.18
CA ASP A 589 -34.16 6.32 -2.92
C ASP A 589 -33.38 5.65 -1.75
N GLU A 590 -32.67 4.56 -1.99
CA GLU A 590 -31.79 3.87 -1.03
C GLU A 590 -30.30 4.11 -1.39
#